data_c05453bc2f3d616eedbb7e0491220036
#
_entry.id   c05453bc2f3d616eedbb7e0491220036
#
_cell.length_a   1.000
_cell.length_b   1.000
_cell.length_c   1.000
_cell.angle_alpha   90.00
_cell.angle_beta   90.00
_cell.angle_gamma   90.00
#
_symmetry.space_group_name_H-M   'P 1'
#
loop_
_entity.id
_entity.type
_entity.pdbx_description
1 polymer ?
#
loop_
_entity_poly.entity_id
_entity_poly.type
_entity_poly.pdbx_seq_one_letter_code
_entity_poly.pdbx_strand_id
1 'polypeptide(L)'
;EDNQWRISSCPDGLWLDGAEFERVFSPCRLYFYDRAFRYAVPDIRWFPHTDRYFELLVRTLMAGPASYLKDVAFSALNESMSLETATMSDNQDERVRRSGEHLDDNRLARVREQIMHGLENFSGLGKTEVFYNGTLIPENAPSGFSAVKLNPGVPARTVAINSNGQMVARDDYMSNAGEQLLLRGVSQL
;
A
#
# COMPACT_ATOMS: atom_id res chain seq x y z
N GLU A 1 -7.69 -33.49 37.72
CA GLU A 1 -6.71 -32.94 36.77
C GLU A 1 -6.47 -34.00 35.71
N ASP A 2 -7.19 -33.88 34.61
CA ASP A 2 -7.38 -34.89 33.57
C ASP A 2 -6.34 -34.84 32.46
N ASN A 3 -5.20 -34.12 32.69
CA ASN A 3 -4.06 -33.99 31.79
C ASN A 3 -4.44 -33.46 30.37
N GLN A 4 -5.53 -32.70 30.27
CA GLN A 4 -6.00 -32.10 29.02
C GLN A 4 -5.62 -30.60 28.95
N TRP A 5 -5.13 -30.19 27.79
CA TRP A 5 -4.93 -28.79 27.52
C TRP A 5 -6.26 -28.06 27.39
N ARG A 6 -6.40 -26.94 28.08
CA ARG A 6 -7.57 -26.06 28.02
C ARG A 6 -7.16 -24.63 27.83
N ILE A 7 -7.96 -23.88 27.07
CA ILE A 7 -7.76 -22.44 26.92
C ILE A 7 -8.10 -21.77 28.25
N SER A 8 -7.12 -21.13 28.88
CA SER A 8 -7.32 -20.44 30.16
C SER A 8 -7.84 -19.01 29.99
N SER A 9 -7.54 -18.38 28.87
CA SER A 9 -8.01 -17.03 28.53
C SER A 9 -8.02 -16.88 27.03
N CYS A 10 -9.03 -16.18 26.52
CA CYS A 10 -9.21 -15.91 25.12
C CYS A 10 -9.82 -14.50 24.99
N PRO A 11 -9.24 -13.60 24.19
CA PRO A 11 -9.88 -12.32 23.91
C PRO A 11 -11.20 -12.52 23.18
N ASP A 12 -12.16 -11.62 23.40
CA ASP A 12 -13.41 -11.61 22.65
C ASP A 12 -13.14 -11.42 21.16
N GLY A 13 -13.83 -12.19 20.31
CA GLY A 13 -13.66 -12.14 18.88
C GLY A 13 -14.30 -13.31 18.15
N LEU A 14 -14.25 -13.27 16.83
CA LEU A 14 -14.64 -14.36 15.96
C LEU A 14 -13.42 -15.24 15.70
N TRP A 15 -13.52 -16.53 16.00
CA TRP A 15 -12.50 -17.53 15.74
C TRP A 15 -12.88 -18.32 14.50
N LEU A 16 -12.01 -18.27 13.49
CA LEU A 16 -12.16 -19.01 12.23
C LEU A 16 -10.95 -19.92 12.06
N ASP A 17 -11.16 -21.13 11.54
CA ASP A 17 -10.04 -21.92 11.04
C ASP A 17 -9.52 -21.33 9.71
N GLY A 18 -8.36 -21.81 9.24
CA GLY A 18 -7.73 -21.25 8.03
C GLY A 18 -8.60 -21.37 6.79
N ALA A 19 -9.29 -22.51 6.60
CA ALA A 19 -10.13 -22.74 5.44
C ALA A 19 -11.37 -21.84 5.46
N GLU A 20 -12.00 -21.70 6.62
CA GLU A 20 -13.15 -20.81 6.79
C GLU A 20 -12.76 -19.33 6.62
N PHE A 21 -11.56 -18.96 7.12
CA PHE A 21 -11.04 -17.62 6.92
C PHE A 21 -10.85 -17.30 5.43
N GLU A 22 -10.20 -18.16 4.67
CA GLU A 22 -9.97 -17.97 3.23
C GLU A 22 -11.29 -18.00 2.41
N ARG A 23 -12.32 -18.68 2.92
CA ARG A 23 -13.65 -18.67 2.30
C ARG A 23 -14.35 -17.32 2.46
N VAL A 24 -14.11 -16.60 3.55
CA VAL A 24 -14.78 -15.34 3.89
C VAL A 24 -13.98 -14.12 3.49
N PHE A 25 -12.65 -14.23 3.50
CA PHE A 25 -11.74 -13.11 3.25
C PHE A 25 -10.82 -13.39 2.05
N SER A 26 -10.51 -12.34 1.30
CA SER A 26 -9.48 -12.38 0.27
C SER A 26 -8.35 -11.39 0.56
N PRO A 27 -7.08 -11.78 0.27
CA PRO A 27 -5.96 -10.86 0.37
C PRO A 27 -6.04 -9.82 -0.74
N CYS A 28 -5.80 -8.58 -0.37
CA CYS A 28 -5.73 -7.46 -1.29
C CYS A 28 -4.40 -6.74 -1.09
N ARG A 29 -3.67 -6.54 -2.17
CA ARG A 29 -2.42 -5.80 -2.16
C ARG A 29 -2.71 -4.33 -2.36
N LEU A 30 -2.58 -3.55 -1.28
CA LEU A 30 -2.62 -2.09 -1.34
C LEU A 30 -1.19 -1.57 -1.53
N TYR A 31 -1.09 -0.36 -2.08
CA TYR A 31 0.20 0.29 -2.26
C TYR A 31 0.22 1.63 -1.55
N PHE A 32 1.27 1.82 -0.77
CA PHE A 32 1.61 3.09 -0.13
C PHE A 32 2.96 3.55 -0.68
N TYR A 33 3.31 4.80 -0.48
CA TYR A 33 4.43 5.41 -1.19
C TYR A 33 5.55 5.82 -0.23
N ASP A 34 6.79 5.76 -0.71
CA ASP A 34 7.88 6.45 -0.03
C ASP A 34 7.62 7.97 -0.01
N ARG A 35 8.30 8.69 0.89
CA ARG A 35 8.10 10.14 1.07
C ARG A 35 8.26 10.94 -0.22
N ALA A 36 9.05 10.48 -1.16
CA ALA A 36 9.32 11.15 -2.42
C ALA A 36 8.40 10.69 -3.57
N PHE A 37 7.44 9.80 -3.32
CA PHE A 37 6.54 9.21 -4.30
C PHE A 37 7.26 8.59 -5.51
N ARG A 38 8.41 7.92 -5.26
CA ARG A 38 9.18 7.22 -6.29
C ARG A 38 8.92 5.73 -6.31
N TYR A 39 8.63 5.17 -5.15
CA TYR A 39 8.44 3.74 -4.95
C TYR A 39 7.13 3.46 -4.24
N ALA A 40 6.46 2.40 -4.71
CA ALA A 40 5.29 1.86 -4.03
C ALA A 40 5.70 0.70 -3.11
N VAL A 41 5.21 0.77 -1.88
CA VAL A 41 5.42 -0.23 -0.83
C VAL A 41 4.15 -1.06 -0.72
N PRO A 42 4.18 -2.37 -0.98
CA PRO A 42 2.99 -3.21 -0.87
C PRO A 42 2.63 -3.45 0.61
N ASP A 43 1.33 -3.39 0.90
CA ASP A 43 0.74 -3.70 2.20
C ASP A 43 -0.45 -4.64 1.95
N ILE A 44 -0.32 -5.90 2.37
CA ILE A 44 -1.37 -6.90 2.14
C ILE A 44 -2.40 -6.81 3.26
N ARG A 45 -3.66 -6.56 2.87
CA ARG A 45 -4.81 -6.52 3.76
C ARG A 45 -5.84 -7.59 3.37
N TRP A 46 -6.54 -8.11 4.36
CA TRP A 46 -7.59 -9.08 4.14
C TRP A 46 -8.95 -8.39 4.23
N PHE A 47 -9.73 -8.55 3.19
CA PHE A 47 -11.06 -7.96 3.11
C PHE A 47 -12.13 -9.05 3.04
N PRO A 48 -13.27 -8.86 3.72
CA PRO A 48 -14.40 -9.76 3.61
C PRO A 48 -15.03 -9.68 2.20
N HIS A 49 -15.57 -10.80 1.74
CA HIS A 49 -16.35 -10.85 0.51
C HIS A 49 -17.69 -10.13 0.75
N THR A 50 -17.82 -8.90 0.30
CA THR A 50 -19.00 -8.04 0.50
C THR A 50 -19.17 -7.09 -0.67
N ASP A 51 -20.42 -6.69 -0.94
CA ASP A 51 -20.74 -5.68 -1.96
C ASP A 51 -20.10 -4.30 -1.68
N ARG A 52 -19.67 -4.08 -0.41
CA ARG A 52 -18.98 -2.86 0.02
C ARG A 52 -17.46 -2.95 -0.06
N TYR A 53 -16.94 -3.96 -0.71
CA TYR A 53 -15.50 -4.20 -0.80
C TYR A 53 -14.75 -2.98 -1.31
N PHE A 54 -15.26 -2.34 -2.37
CA PHE A 54 -14.65 -1.17 -2.98
C PHE A 54 -14.59 0.03 -2.01
N GLU A 55 -15.66 0.29 -1.27
CA GLU A 55 -15.66 1.31 -0.23
C GLU A 55 -14.63 1.01 0.86
N LEU A 56 -14.54 -0.26 1.29
CA LEU A 56 -13.57 -0.69 2.31
C LEU A 56 -12.13 -0.48 1.83
N LEU A 57 -11.83 -0.78 0.57
CA LEU A 57 -10.53 -0.55 -0.04
C LEU A 57 -10.15 0.94 0.03
N VAL A 58 -11.01 1.82 -0.46
CA VAL A 58 -10.75 3.26 -0.46
C VAL A 58 -10.59 3.79 0.97
N ARG A 59 -11.43 3.37 1.91
CA ARG A 59 -11.32 3.74 3.33
C ARG A 59 -9.99 3.27 3.93
N THR A 60 -9.52 2.07 3.57
CA THR A 60 -8.25 1.54 4.07
C THR A 60 -7.07 2.34 3.50
N LEU A 61 -7.10 2.71 2.23
CA LEU A 61 -6.08 3.60 1.64
C LEU A 61 -6.05 4.97 2.35
N MET A 62 -7.22 5.50 2.75
CA MET A 62 -7.31 6.74 3.53
C MET A 62 -6.74 6.62 4.93
N ALA A 63 -7.05 5.52 5.61
CA ALA A 63 -6.54 5.24 6.96
C ALA A 63 -5.01 5.09 6.99
N GLY A 64 -4.40 4.88 5.82
CA GLY A 64 -2.95 4.77 5.68
C GLY A 64 -2.41 3.35 5.86
N PRO A 65 -1.08 3.21 5.84
CA PRO A 65 -0.41 1.92 5.90
C PRO A 65 -0.53 1.26 7.27
N ALA A 66 -0.21 -0.02 7.32
CA ALA A 66 -0.12 -0.77 8.57
C ALA A 66 0.85 -0.12 9.56
N SER A 67 0.66 -0.38 10.85
CA SER A 67 1.44 0.26 11.93
C SER A 67 2.95 0.12 11.76
N TYR A 68 3.41 -1.03 11.25
CA TYR A 68 4.84 -1.28 11.00
C TYR A 68 5.41 -0.50 9.80
N LEU A 69 4.57 0.08 8.94
CA LEU A 69 4.96 0.92 7.80
C LEU A 69 4.70 2.42 8.04
N LYS A 70 4.07 2.78 9.15
CA LYS A 70 3.54 4.12 9.42
C LYS A 70 4.55 5.25 9.23
N ASP A 71 5.82 5.01 9.59
CA ASP A 71 6.85 6.05 9.56
C ASP A 71 7.61 6.13 8.23
N VAL A 72 7.44 5.12 7.36
CA VAL A 72 8.22 4.98 6.12
C VAL A 72 7.38 4.98 4.86
N ALA A 73 6.07 4.73 4.98
CA ALA A 73 5.16 4.70 3.85
C ALA A 73 3.98 5.65 4.07
N PHE A 74 3.52 6.28 3.00
CA PHE A 74 2.54 7.36 3.02
C PHE A 74 1.43 7.13 2.00
N SER A 75 0.21 7.56 2.32
CA SER A 75 -0.90 7.56 1.37
C SER A 75 -0.94 8.90 0.61
N ALA A 76 -1.26 8.83 -0.68
CA ALA A 76 -1.66 10.01 -1.43
C ALA A 76 -3.06 10.49 -0.99
N LEU A 77 -3.87 9.56 -0.47
CA LEU A 77 -5.16 9.83 0.16
C LEU A 77 -4.93 10.07 1.66
N ASN A 78 -5.08 11.29 2.11
CA ASN A 78 -4.90 11.63 3.52
C ASN A 78 -6.24 11.80 4.27
N GLU A 79 -6.17 11.87 5.60
CA GLU A 79 -7.34 12.01 6.48
C GLU A 79 -8.10 13.34 6.29
N SER A 80 -7.46 14.37 5.70
CA SER A 80 -8.13 15.63 5.38
C SER A 80 -9.10 15.52 4.20
N MET A 81 -9.03 14.41 3.46
CA MET A 81 -9.94 14.11 2.36
C MET A 81 -11.17 13.36 2.88
N SER A 82 -12.35 13.80 2.49
CA SER A 82 -13.62 13.16 2.80
C SER A 82 -13.99 12.17 1.70
N LEU A 83 -14.38 10.96 2.05
CA LEU A 83 -14.99 10.03 1.11
C LEU A 83 -16.49 10.28 1.07
N GLU A 84 -16.99 10.79 -0.05
CA GLU A 84 -18.43 11.01 -0.23
C GLU A 84 -19.14 9.72 -0.64
N THR A 85 -18.62 9.06 -1.68
CA THR A 85 -19.15 7.78 -2.15
C THR A 85 -18.04 6.94 -2.77
N ALA A 86 -18.16 5.62 -2.63
CA ALA A 86 -17.43 4.64 -3.40
C ALA A 86 -18.43 3.55 -3.79
N THR A 87 -18.90 3.59 -5.02
CA THR A 87 -19.96 2.70 -5.52
C THR A 87 -19.53 2.00 -6.79
N MET A 88 -20.02 0.79 -6.97
CA MET A 88 -19.96 0.03 -8.20
C MET A 88 -21.34 0.09 -8.86
N SER A 89 -21.40 0.36 -10.15
CA SER A 89 -22.64 0.34 -10.91
C SER A 89 -22.97 -1.07 -11.40
N ASP A 90 -24.21 -1.28 -11.87
CA ASP A 90 -24.66 -2.55 -12.45
C ASP A 90 -23.84 -2.99 -13.69
N ASN A 91 -23.15 -2.07 -14.35
CA ASN A 91 -22.23 -2.33 -15.47
C ASN A 91 -20.78 -2.57 -15.02
N GLN A 92 -20.54 -2.78 -13.71
CA GLN A 92 -19.21 -2.91 -13.08
C GLN A 92 -18.34 -1.65 -13.22
N ASP A 93 -18.93 -0.50 -13.56
CA ASP A 93 -18.23 0.78 -13.53
C ASP A 93 -18.17 1.31 -12.10
N GLU A 94 -17.00 1.72 -11.68
CA GLU A 94 -16.78 2.21 -10.33
C GLU A 94 -16.68 3.73 -10.29
N ARG A 95 -17.24 4.32 -9.25
CA ARG A 95 -17.18 5.76 -9.02
C ARG A 95 -16.71 6.04 -7.61
N VAL A 96 -15.61 6.76 -7.51
CA VAL A 96 -15.10 7.30 -6.24
C VAL A 96 -15.30 8.81 -6.25
N ARG A 97 -16.04 9.30 -5.27
CA ARG A 97 -16.19 10.74 -5.06
C ARG A 97 -15.54 11.16 -3.76
N ARG A 98 -14.71 12.18 -3.83
CA ARG A 98 -13.97 12.70 -2.69
C ARG A 98 -14.02 14.22 -2.68
N SER A 99 -13.90 14.79 -1.48
CA SER A 99 -13.77 16.23 -1.28
C SER A 99 -12.67 16.54 -0.27
N GLY A 100 -12.17 17.76 -0.27
CA GLY A 100 -11.11 18.20 0.61
C GLY A 100 -10.48 19.51 0.14
N GLU A 101 -9.28 19.79 0.63
CA GLU A 101 -8.50 20.94 0.21
C GLU A 101 -8.19 20.90 -1.29
N HIS A 102 -7.90 22.08 -1.85
CA HIS A 102 -7.48 22.17 -3.25
C HIS A 102 -6.15 21.43 -3.47
N LEU A 103 -6.15 20.52 -4.43
CA LEU A 103 -4.96 19.78 -4.85
C LEU A 103 -4.56 20.21 -6.25
N ASP A 104 -3.25 20.26 -6.49
CA ASP A 104 -2.71 20.42 -7.84
C ASP A 104 -2.90 19.15 -8.69
N ASP A 105 -2.72 19.27 -9.99
CA ASP A 105 -2.94 18.17 -10.95
C ASP A 105 -2.04 16.96 -10.69
N ASN A 106 -0.81 17.15 -10.21
CA ASN A 106 0.11 16.07 -9.88
C ASN A 106 -0.38 15.28 -8.64
N ARG A 107 -0.89 15.97 -7.64
CA ARG A 107 -1.49 15.34 -6.45
C ARG A 107 -2.76 14.59 -6.81
N LEU A 108 -3.61 15.16 -7.65
CA LEU A 108 -4.81 14.50 -8.16
C LEU A 108 -4.47 13.23 -8.95
N ALA A 109 -3.48 13.31 -9.85
CA ALA A 109 -3.00 12.14 -10.59
C ALA A 109 -2.45 11.06 -9.65
N ARG A 110 -1.75 11.45 -8.57
CA ARG A 110 -1.23 10.52 -7.56
C ARG A 110 -2.34 9.82 -6.76
N VAL A 111 -3.38 10.57 -6.40
CA VAL A 111 -4.58 10.00 -5.74
C VAL A 111 -5.24 8.95 -6.65
N ARG A 112 -5.43 9.30 -7.93
CA ARG A 112 -6.01 8.37 -8.89
C ARG A 112 -5.12 7.13 -9.07
N GLU A 113 -3.82 7.31 -9.24
CA GLU A 113 -2.84 6.21 -9.38
C GLU A 113 -2.93 5.23 -8.21
N GLN A 114 -3.00 5.73 -6.97
CA GLN A 114 -3.09 4.86 -5.79
C GLN A 114 -4.38 4.04 -5.75
N ILE A 115 -5.51 4.65 -6.08
CA ILE A 115 -6.80 3.95 -6.16
C ILE A 115 -6.72 2.88 -7.24
N MET A 116 -6.21 3.20 -8.43
CA MET A 116 -6.09 2.26 -9.55
C MET A 116 -5.22 1.06 -9.20
N HIS A 117 -4.07 1.25 -8.56
CA HIS A 117 -3.22 0.14 -8.09
C HIS A 117 -3.91 -0.75 -7.06
N GLY A 118 -4.74 -0.19 -6.19
CA GLY A 118 -5.57 -0.99 -5.27
C GLY A 118 -6.60 -1.84 -6.01
N LEU A 119 -7.11 -1.34 -7.12
CA LEU A 119 -8.12 -2.02 -7.94
C LEU A 119 -7.55 -3.12 -8.84
N GLU A 120 -6.23 -3.14 -9.11
CA GLU A 120 -5.58 -4.22 -9.88
C GLU A 120 -5.76 -5.62 -9.27
N ASN A 121 -6.16 -5.71 -8.00
CA ASN A 121 -6.49 -6.99 -7.36
C ASN A 121 -7.80 -7.60 -7.86
N PHE A 122 -8.60 -6.85 -8.61
CA PHE A 122 -9.90 -7.29 -9.09
C PHE A 122 -9.85 -7.60 -10.58
N SER A 123 -10.42 -8.74 -10.95
CA SER A 123 -10.66 -9.09 -12.34
C SER A 123 -12.07 -8.68 -12.75
N GLY A 124 -12.21 -8.15 -13.96
CA GLY A 124 -13.52 -7.87 -14.54
C GLY A 124 -14.13 -6.52 -14.13
N LEU A 125 -13.31 -5.60 -13.59
CA LEU A 125 -13.75 -4.23 -13.38
C LEU A 125 -13.99 -3.53 -14.72
N GLY A 126 -15.04 -2.73 -14.76
CA GLY A 126 -15.34 -1.83 -15.86
C GLY A 126 -14.50 -0.55 -15.80
N LYS A 127 -15.09 0.55 -16.21
CA LYS A 127 -14.44 1.85 -16.17
C LYS A 127 -14.43 2.42 -14.75
N THR A 128 -13.27 2.78 -14.24
CA THR A 128 -13.16 3.46 -12.94
C THR A 128 -13.09 4.98 -13.12
N GLU A 129 -14.04 5.68 -12.54
CA GLU A 129 -14.11 7.14 -12.52
C GLU A 129 -13.80 7.65 -11.10
N VAL A 130 -12.80 8.51 -10.98
CA VAL A 130 -12.42 9.13 -9.71
C VAL A 130 -12.72 10.62 -9.76
N PHE A 131 -13.54 11.10 -8.82
CA PHE A 131 -13.91 12.51 -8.71
C PHE A 131 -13.30 13.13 -7.45
N TYR A 132 -12.83 14.35 -7.58
CA TYR A 132 -12.37 15.15 -6.45
C TYR A 132 -13.03 16.54 -6.48
N ASN A 133 -13.66 16.94 -5.38
CA ASN A 133 -14.46 18.17 -5.29
C ASN A 133 -15.48 18.30 -6.45
N GLY A 134 -16.13 17.20 -6.81
CA GLY A 134 -17.10 17.14 -7.88
C GLY A 134 -16.54 17.12 -9.30
N THR A 135 -15.22 17.24 -9.47
CA THR A 135 -14.54 17.23 -10.78
C THR A 135 -13.91 15.87 -11.04
N LEU A 136 -14.12 15.34 -12.25
CA LEU A 136 -13.48 14.10 -12.67
C LEU A 136 -11.96 14.30 -12.81
N ILE A 137 -11.19 13.44 -12.15
CA ILE A 137 -9.73 13.41 -12.32
C ILE A 137 -9.43 12.78 -13.69
N PRO A 138 -8.68 13.46 -14.57
CA PRO A 138 -8.35 12.93 -15.88
C PRO A 138 -7.63 11.57 -15.82
N GLU A 139 -7.88 10.72 -16.80
CA GLU A 139 -7.17 9.43 -16.93
C GLU A 139 -5.71 9.63 -17.26
N ASN A 140 -5.43 10.62 -18.11
CA ASN A 140 -4.06 10.98 -18.49
C ASN A 140 -3.41 11.83 -17.41
N ALA A 141 -2.25 11.39 -16.96
CA ALA A 141 -1.47 12.17 -16.02
C ALA A 141 -0.95 13.48 -16.66
N PRO A 142 -0.77 14.54 -15.87
CA PRO A 142 -0.23 15.82 -16.35
C PRO A 142 1.20 15.67 -16.87
N SER A 143 1.61 16.63 -17.70
CA SER A 143 2.99 16.68 -18.21
C SER A 143 4.00 16.77 -17.05
N GLY A 144 5.02 15.92 -17.11
CA GLY A 144 6.05 15.84 -16.05
C GLY A 144 5.68 14.94 -14.87
N PHE A 145 4.49 14.34 -14.86
CA PHE A 145 4.15 13.34 -13.85
C PHE A 145 5.01 12.08 -14.03
N SER A 146 5.57 11.59 -12.92
CA SER A 146 6.32 10.34 -12.89
C SER A 146 5.55 9.31 -12.10
N ALA A 147 5.12 8.24 -12.77
CA ALA A 147 4.49 7.10 -12.10
C ALA A 147 5.46 6.44 -11.09
N VAL A 148 4.90 5.88 -10.02
CA VAL A 148 5.71 5.16 -9.03
C VAL A 148 6.21 3.82 -9.57
N LYS A 149 7.33 3.35 -9.04
CA LYS A 149 7.83 2.01 -9.32
C LYS A 149 7.21 1.02 -8.34
N LEU A 150 6.37 0.12 -8.84
CA LEU A 150 5.68 -0.89 -8.02
C LEU A 150 6.61 -1.99 -7.52
N ASN A 151 7.53 -2.44 -8.36
CA ASN A 151 8.46 -3.51 -8.04
C ASN A 151 9.87 -3.09 -8.47
N PRO A 152 10.51 -2.17 -7.72
CA PRO A 152 11.86 -1.79 -8.05
C PRO A 152 12.76 -3.02 -7.93
N GLY A 153 13.59 -3.26 -8.96
CA GLY A 153 14.62 -4.29 -8.90
C GLY A 153 15.53 -4.00 -7.69
N VAL A 154 15.64 -4.97 -6.80
CA VAL A 154 16.61 -4.89 -5.70
C VAL A 154 17.96 -5.26 -6.28
N PRO A 155 18.97 -4.36 -6.23
CA PRO A 155 20.31 -4.76 -6.64
C PRO A 155 20.78 -5.91 -5.75
N ALA A 156 21.31 -6.96 -6.36
CA ALA A 156 21.90 -8.10 -5.65
C ALA A 156 23.19 -7.63 -4.96
N ARG A 157 23.03 -7.02 -3.78
CA ARG A 157 24.15 -6.54 -2.95
C ARG A 157 24.19 -7.32 -1.66
N THR A 158 25.32 -7.93 -1.37
CA THR A 158 25.57 -8.50 -0.05
C THR A 158 25.90 -7.36 0.90
N VAL A 159 25.15 -7.24 1.99
CA VAL A 159 25.41 -6.28 3.04
C VAL A 159 26.03 -7.02 4.22
N ALA A 160 27.17 -6.54 4.71
CA ALA A 160 27.86 -7.11 5.86
C ALA A 160 28.24 -6.01 6.85
N ILE A 161 28.45 -6.38 8.09
CA ILE A 161 29.01 -5.50 9.13
C ILE A 161 30.48 -5.88 9.27
N ASN A 162 31.38 -4.91 9.10
CA ASN A 162 32.81 -5.12 9.29
C ASN A 162 33.19 -5.17 10.80
N SER A 163 34.44 -5.48 11.07
CA SER A 163 34.97 -5.56 12.43
C SER A 163 34.87 -4.25 13.24
N ASN A 164 34.68 -3.12 12.58
CA ASN A 164 34.50 -1.81 13.21
C ASN A 164 33.01 -1.44 13.40
N GLY A 165 32.09 -2.37 13.19
CA GLY A 165 30.65 -2.14 13.30
C GLY A 165 30.03 -1.32 12.16
N GLN A 166 30.77 -1.10 11.07
CA GLN A 166 30.27 -0.34 9.91
C GLN A 166 29.57 -1.26 8.92
N MET A 167 28.44 -0.80 8.37
CA MET A 167 27.75 -1.50 7.32
C MET A 167 28.47 -1.30 5.98
N VAL A 168 28.85 -2.40 5.35
CA VAL A 168 29.53 -2.42 4.05
C VAL A 168 28.68 -3.20 3.05
N ALA A 169 28.52 -2.66 1.84
CA ALA A 169 27.86 -3.36 0.76
C ALA A 169 28.93 -3.89 -0.21
N ARG A 170 28.76 -5.14 -0.65
CA ARG A 170 29.62 -5.77 -1.65
C ARG A 170 28.77 -6.07 -2.88
N ASP A 171 29.20 -5.60 -4.04
CA ASP A 171 28.62 -6.00 -5.30
C ASP A 171 29.21 -7.35 -5.69
N ASP A 172 28.38 -8.39 -5.81
CA ASP A 172 28.81 -9.75 -6.18
C ASP A 172 29.24 -9.89 -7.66
N TYR A 173 29.16 -8.84 -8.44
CA TYR A 173 29.63 -8.77 -9.81
C TYR A 173 31.02 -8.15 -9.90
N MET A 174 32.04 -9.03 -9.83
CA MET A 174 33.35 -8.88 -10.43
C MET A 174 33.90 -7.45 -10.58
N SER A 175 34.22 -6.80 -9.50
CA SER A 175 35.31 -5.83 -9.51
C SER A 175 36.11 -5.94 -8.21
N ASN A 176 37.42 -6.14 -8.34
CA ASN A 176 38.37 -6.20 -7.26
C ASN A 176 38.58 -4.85 -6.53
N ALA A 177 37.65 -3.92 -6.68
CA ALA A 177 37.64 -2.64 -6.00
C ALA A 177 36.40 -2.57 -5.10
N GLY A 178 36.58 -2.87 -3.82
CA GLY A 178 35.55 -2.70 -2.82
C GLY A 178 35.18 -1.21 -2.68
N GLU A 179 34.07 -0.82 -3.25
CA GLU A 179 33.48 0.48 -2.99
C GLU A 179 32.84 0.45 -1.59
N GLN A 180 33.49 1.15 -0.65
CA GLN A 180 32.92 1.37 0.68
C GLN A 180 31.78 2.38 0.56
N LEU A 181 30.54 1.89 0.51
CA LEU A 181 29.37 2.72 0.72
C LEU A 181 29.26 3.00 2.23
N LEU A 182 29.83 4.11 2.66
CA LEU A 182 29.58 4.67 3.98
C LEU A 182 28.13 5.16 4.02
N LEU A 183 27.22 4.36 4.52
CA LEU A 183 25.91 4.83 4.94
C LEU A 183 26.10 5.73 6.17
N ARG A 184 26.32 7.02 5.94
CA ARG A 184 26.27 8.04 6.99
C ARG A 184 24.84 8.09 7.52
N GLY A 185 24.64 7.66 8.75
CA GLY A 185 23.39 7.90 9.46
C GLY A 185 22.80 6.73 10.24
N VAL A 186 23.50 5.60 10.40
CA VAL A 186 23.10 4.58 11.38
C VAL A 186 24.11 4.61 12.51
N SER A 187 24.06 5.66 13.30
CA SER A 187 24.67 5.66 14.62
C SER A 187 23.55 5.49 15.65
N GLN A 188 23.64 4.40 16.37
CA GLN A 188 22.92 4.05 17.59
C GLN A 188 21.46 3.57 17.39
N LEU A 189 21.32 2.29 17.36
CA LEU A 189 20.31 1.58 18.13
C LEU A 189 20.95 1.04 19.40
#